data_f537f57446e42e6bf6b4e1e316e6301e
#
_entry.id   f537f57446e42e6bf6b4e1e316e6301e
#
_cell.length_a   1.000
_cell.length_b   1.000
_cell.length_c   1.000
_cell.angle_alpha   90.00
_cell.angle_beta   90.00
_cell.angle_gamma   90.00
#
_symmetry.space_group_name_H-M   'P 1'
#
loop_
_entity.id
_entity.type
_entity.pdbx_description
1 polymer ?
#
loop_
_entity_poly.entity_id
_entity_poly.type
_entity_poly.pdbx_seq_one_letter_code
_entity_poly.pdbx_strand_id
1 'polypeptide(L)'
;KAGVFAEVQAKLVSQLIVDDIVNDKNKFSPPRFDGKGFCFMEVGNERAGYVAADFYHEDGPITILEQPSSESYKMKLDFERSRVNEWLLL
;
A
#
# COMPACT_ATOMS: atom_id res chain seq x y z
N LYS A 1 -9.78 -5.58 -4.21
CA LYS A 1 -8.58 -5.91 -5.01
C LYS A 1 -7.84 -4.63 -5.35
N ALA A 2 -6.83 -4.31 -4.59
CA ALA A 2 -6.03 -3.11 -4.81
C ALA A 2 -4.56 -3.49 -4.96
N GLY A 3 -3.89 -2.91 -5.96
CA GLY A 3 -2.47 -3.14 -6.21
C GLY A 3 -1.59 -2.76 -5.04
N VAL A 4 -1.97 -1.73 -4.29
CA VAL A 4 -1.23 -1.30 -3.09
C VAL A 4 -1.19 -2.42 -2.04
N PHE A 5 -2.29 -3.12 -1.80
CA PHE A 5 -2.32 -4.25 -0.88
C PHE A 5 -1.43 -5.38 -1.39
N ALA A 6 -1.51 -5.68 -2.67
CA ALA A 6 -0.66 -6.71 -3.28
C ALA A 6 0.83 -6.37 -3.15
N GLU A 7 1.21 -5.11 -3.39
CA GLU A 7 2.60 -4.67 -3.26
C GLU A 7 3.11 -4.81 -1.82
N VAL A 8 2.34 -4.32 -0.85
CA VAL A 8 2.73 -4.40 0.56
C VAL A 8 2.85 -5.85 1.02
N GLN A 9 1.89 -6.69 0.64
CA GLN A 9 1.91 -8.11 0.98
C GLN A 9 3.07 -8.84 0.30
N ALA A 10 3.37 -8.51 -0.95
CA ALA A 10 4.50 -9.11 -1.66
C ALA A 10 5.84 -8.76 -0.99
N LYS A 11 6.03 -7.51 -0.60
CA LYS A 11 7.22 -7.08 0.12
C LYS A 11 7.35 -7.80 1.46
N LEU A 12 6.25 -7.94 2.18
CA LEU A 12 6.21 -8.64 3.46
C LEU A 12 6.57 -10.12 3.29
N VAL A 13 5.96 -10.81 2.33
CA VAL A 13 6.23 -12.23 2.05
C VAL A 13 7.69 -12.43 1.62
N SER A 14 8.23 -11.53 0.79
CA SER A 14 9.63 -11.57 0.40
C SER A 14 10.56 -11.47 1.60
N GLN A 15 10.27 -10.57 2.52
CA GLN A 15 11.02 -10.41 3.75
C GLN A 15 10.96 -11.67 4.62
N LEU A 16 9.78 -12.27 4.76
CA LEU A 16 9.60 -13.49 5.52
C LEU A 16 10.40 -14.66 4.92
N ILE A 17 10.43 -14.78 3.59
CA ILE A 17 11.20 -15.80 2.91
C ILE A 17 12.70 -15.61 3.15
N VAL A 18 13.21 -14.40 2.99
CA VAL A 18 14.62 -14.10 3.24
C VAL A 18 14.98 -14.39 4.70
N ASP A 19 14.17 -13.98 5.64
CA ASP A 19 14.41 -14.20 7.06
C ASP A 19 14.38 -15.70 7.41
N ASP A 20 13.51 -16.47 6.77
CA ASP A 20 13.42 -17.90 6.98
C ASP A 20 14.69 -18.63 6.47
N ILE A 21 15.30 -18.13 5.42
CA ILE A 21 16.53 -18.70 4.84
C ILE A 21 17.76 -18.32 5.65
N VAL A 22 17.86 -17.06 6.08
CA VAL A 22 19.08 -16.45 6.61
C VAL A 22 19.15 -16.52 8.15
N ASN A 23 18.01 -16.43 8.84
CA ASN A 23 17.95 -16.30 10.28
C ASN A 23 17.42 -17.55 10.99
N ASP A 24 17.79 -17.67 12.26
CA ASP A 24 17.23 -18.69 13.15
C ASP A 24 15.77 -18.34 13.48
N LYS A 25 14.85 -19.22 13.14
CA LYS A 25 13.41 -19.06 13.37
C LYS A 25 13.06 -18.83 14.84
N ASN A 26 13.86 -19.33 15.77
CA ASN A 26 13.60 -19.19 17.20
C ASN A 26 13.88 -17.79 17.74
N LYS A 27 14.58 -16.97 16.98
CA LYS A 27 14.98 -15.62 17.40
C LYS A 27 14.25 -14.52 16.64
N PHE A 28 13.38 -14.88 15.73
CA PHE A 28 12.75 -13.94 14.81
C PHE A 28 11.26 -13.80 15.10
N SER A 29 10.82 -12.55 15.30
CA SER A 29 9.41 -12.21 15.38
C SER A 29 8.99 -11.68 14.01
N PRO A 30 8.24 -12.46 13.21
CA PRO A 30 7.93 -12.05 11.85
C PRO A 30 7.06 -10.79 11.81
N PRO A 31 7.31 -9.87 10.88
CA PRO A 31 6.41 -8.75 10.65
C PRO A 31 5.06 -9.27 10.17
N ARG A 32 4.01 -8.51 10.47
CA ARG A 32 2.65 -8.86 10.07
C ARG A 32 2.07 -7.75 9.20
N PHE A 33 1.19 -8.15 8.30
CA PHE A 33 0.41 -7.21 7.52
C PHE A 33 -0.52 -6.43 8.46
N ASP A 34 -0.49 -5.09 8.38
CA ASP A 34 -1.23 -4.23 9.28
C ASP A 34 -2.69 -3.97 8.84
N GLY A 35 -3.09 -4.50 7.69
CA GLY A 35 -4.44 -4.34 7.17
C GLY A 35 -4.72 -2.99 6.53
N LYS A 36 -3.72 -2.13 6.40
CA LYS A 36 -3.90 -0.77 5.88
C LYS A 36 -3.55 -0.67 4.42
N GLY A 37 -4.27 0.19 3.71
CA GLY A 37 -4.01 0.47 2.32
C GLY A 37 -4.79 1.67 1.84
N PHE A 38 -4.55 2.04 0.59
CA PHE A 38 -5.21 3.19 -0.02
C PHE A 38 -5.37 2.98 -1.52
N CYS A 39 -6.23 3.78 -2.13
CA CYS A 39 -6.30 3.88 -3.58
C CYS A 39 -6.78 5.26 -4.00
N PHE A 40 -6.55 5.55 -5.28
CA PHE A 40 -6.98 6.79 -5.89
C PHE A 40 -8.09 6.50 -6.90
N MET A 41 -9.05 7.40 -6.99
CA MET A 41 -10.16 7.31 -7.95
C MET A 41 -10.18 8.57 -8.80
N GLU A 42 -9.69 8.48 -10.02
CA GLU A 42 -9.76 9.61 -10.95
C GLU A 42 -11.20 9.91 -11.35
N VAL A 43 -11.55 11.18 -11.30
CA VAL A 43 -12.90 11.65 -11.65
C VAL A 43 -12.92 12.63 -12.82
N GLY A 44 -11.77 12.84 -13.46
CA GLY A 44 -11.62 13.79 -14.56
C GLY A 44 -11.16 15.17 -14.08
N ASN A 45 -10.83 16.03 -15.04
CA ASN A 45 -10.38 17.40 -14.77
C ASN A 45 -9.19 17.51 -13.81
N GLU A 46 -8.24 16.56 -13.92
CA GLU A 46 -7.05 16.51 -13.06
C GLU A 46 -7.41 16.49 -11.56
N ARG A 47 -8.45 15.73 -11.21
CA ARG A 47 -8.90 15.53 -9.83
C ARG A 47 -9.05 14.06 -9.53
N ALA A 48 -8.75 13.67 -8.32
CA ALA A 48 -8.92 12.29 -7.85
C ALA A 48 -9.43 12.27 -6.41
N GLY A 49 -10.28 11.30 -6.13
CA GLY A 49 -10.63 10.93 -4.75
C GLY A 49 -9.54 10.06 -4.17
N TYR A 50 -9.41 10.10 -2.84
CA TYR A 50 -8.48 9.26 -2.10
C TYR A 50 -9.27 8.40 -1.11
N VAL A 51 -9.01 7.10 -1.14
CA VAL A 51 -9.64 6.14 -0.23
C VAL A 51 -8.54 5.54 0.64
N ALA A 52 -8.69 5.66 1.94
CA ALA A 52 -7.83 4.97 2.90
C ALA A 52 -8.65 3.92 3.64
N ALA A 53 -8.07 2.74 3.85
CA ALA A 53 -8.75 1.64 4.52
C ALA A 53 -7.87 1.04 5.61
N ASP A 54 -8.50 0.64 6.71
CA ASP A 54 -7.90 -0.14 7.77
C ASP A 54 -8.82 -1.33 8.03
N PHE A 55 -8.44 -2.50 7.52
CA PHE A 55 -9.27 -3.70 7.62
C PHE A 55 -9.13 -4.43 8.94
N TYR A 56 -8.07 -4.15 9.71
CA TYR A 56 -7.80 -4.83 10.98
C TYR A 56 -8.03 -3.92 12.18
N HIS A 57 -8.76 -2.84 11.98
CA HIS A 57 -9.13 -1.95 13.09
C HIS A 57 -9.93 -2.73 14.13
N GLU A 58 -9.67 -2.48 15.42
CA GLU A 58 -10.28 -3.22 16.52
C GLU A 58 -11.81 -3.13 16.57
N ASP A 59 -12.38 -2.02 16.10
CA ASP A 59 -13.83 -1.78 16.03
C ASP A 59 -14.46 -2.25 14.71
N GLY A 60 -13.69 -2.99 13.90
CA GLY A 60 -14.10 -3.44 12.57
C GLY A 60 -13.49 -2.61 11.46
N PRO A 61 -13.61 -3.07 10.20
CA PRO A 61 -13.02 -2.37 9.07
C PRO A 61 -13.48 -0.92 8.96
N ILE A 62 -12.53 -0.01 8.79
CA ILE A 62 -12.78 1.42 8.59
C ILE A 62 -12.30 1.82 7.21
N THR A 63 -13.13 2.60 6.51
CA THR A 63 -12.80 3.17 5.21
C THR A 63 -13.12 4.66 5.23
N ILE A 64 -12.16 5.46 4.80
CA ILE A 64 -12.31 6.91 4.69
C ILE A 64 -12.21 7.29 3.21
N LEU A 65 -13.20 8.00 2.71
CA LEU A 65 -13.21 8.53 1.35
C LEU A 65 -13.12 10.05 1.41
N GLU A 66 -12.03 10.58 0.88
CA GLU A 66 -11.88 12.01 0.74
C GLU A 66 -12.50 12.50 -0.57
N GLN A 67 -13.05 13.71 -0.55
CA GLN A 67 -13.61 14.32 -1.74
C GLN A 67 -12.54 14.49 -2.82
N PRO A 68 -12.90 14.35 -4.10
CA PRO A 68 -11.95 14.54 -5.19
C PRO A 68 -11.25 15.90 -5.12
N SER A 69 -9.93 15.90 -5.30
CA SER A 69 -9.12 17.10 -5.23
C SER A 69 -7.96 17.03 -6.23
N SER A 70 -7.40 18.20 -6.55
CA SER A 70 -6.17 18.27 -7.34
C SER A 70 -4.95 17.79 -6.56
N GLU A 71 -4.95 17.95 -5.24
CA GLU A 71 -3.89 17.45 -4.37
C GLU A 71 -3.81 15.93 -4.42
N SER A 72 -4.93 15.25 -4.32
CA SER A 72 -4.99 13.79 -4.43
C SER A 72 -4.60 13.31 -5.82
N TYR A 73 -4.94 14.07 -6.86
CA TYR A 73 -4.48 13.76 -8.22
C TYR A 73 -2.96 13.85 -8.32
N LYS A 74 -2.34 14.87 -7.76
CA LYS A 74 -0.87 15.00 -7.72
C LYS A 74 -0.22 13.86 -6.94
N MET A 75 -0.80 13.48 -5.81
CA MET A 75 -0.34 12.32 -5.03
C MET A 75 -0.37 11.05 -5.88
N LYS A 76 -1.42 10.85 -6.65
CA LYS A 76 -1.54 9.71 -7.56
C LYS A 76 -0.44 9.71 -8.61
N LEU A 77 -0.15 10.86 -9.23
CA LEU A 77 0.93 10.99 -10.21
C LEU A 77 2.30 10.71 -9.58
N ASP A 78 2.55 11.21 -8.39
CA ASP A 78 3.80 10.97 -7.67
C ASP A 78 3.95 9.48 -7.29
N PHE A 79 2.88 8.85 -6.86
CA PHE A 79 2.84 7.43 -6.59
C PHE A 79 3.23 6.62 -7.84
N GLU A 80 2.58 6.92 -8.97
CA GLU A 80 2.84 6.26 -10.24
C GLU A 80 4.31 6.43 -10.66
N ARG A 81 4.82 7.66 -10.60
CA ARG A 81 6.20 7.96 -10.95
C ARG A 81 7.20 7.22 -10.05
N SER A 82 6.94 7.18 -8.76
CA SER A 82 7.81 6.49 -7.80
C SER A 82 7.89 4.99 -8.10
N ARG A 83 6.77 4.37 -8.50
CA ARG A 83 6.74 2.95 -8.83
C ARG A 83 7.45 2.64 -10.15
N VAL A 84 7.28 3.50 -11.15
CA VAL A 84 8.02 3.37 -12.42
C VAL A 84 9.53 3.42 -12.14
N ASN A 85 9.98 4.38 -11.33
CA ASN A 85 11.39 4.50 -10.97
C ASN A 85 11.89 3.26 -10.20
N GLU A 86 11.13 2.80 -9.22
CA GLU A 86 11.52 1.66 -8.39
C GLU A 86 11.60 0.36 -9.19
N TRP A 87 10.64 0.13 -10.08
CA TRP A 87 10.52 -1.17 -10.75
C TRP A 87 11.23 -1.25 -12.09
N LEU A 88 11.35 -0.15 -12.81
CA LEU A 88 11.80 -0.16 -14.20
C LEU A 88 13.09 0.60 -14.46
N LEU A 89 13.48 1.54 -13.60
CA LEU A 89 14.63 2.42 -13.80
C LEU A 89 15.71 2.22 -12.74
N LEU A 90 15.98 0.98 -12.44
CA LEU A 90 16.96 0.62 -11.41
C LEU A 90 18.37 1.18 -11.68
#